data_de1df5c2deeb707ee312c4ee97d151f5
#
_entry.id   de1df5c2deeb707ee312c4ee97d151f5
#
_cell.length_a   1.000
_cell.length_b   1.000
_cell.length_c   1.000
_cell.angle_alpha   90.00
_cell.angle_beta   90.00
_cell.angle_gamma   90.00
#
_symmetry.space_group_name_H-M   'P 1'
#
loop_
_entity.id
_entity.type
_entity.pdbx_description
1 polymer ?
#
loop_
_entity_poly.entity_id
_entity_poly.type
_entity_poly.pdbx_seq_one_letter_code
_entity_poly.pdbx_strand_id
1 'polypeptide(L)'
;MDRNKAEKRMATAPVGRLMLQMGTPMILSMMLQAVYNIVDSYFVANMAENGEIAVNALTLAFPVQMMMVAVGIGTGVGANALIARALGQGDREKAGAAAGNALTLMGIIYAVCLLFGAFGAGAYIGSQTSDPTALAMGSQYLRICCMASFGILFFSVFEKTLQATDRSLYSTIAQVTGALTNIVLDPIMIYGLLGCLKLGVAGAAWATVLGQIASLALAAVFH
;
A
#
# COMPACT_ATOMS: atom_id res chain seq x y z
N MET A 1 19.02 -16.92 -5.90
CA MET A 1 19.13 -17.77 -4.69
C MET A 1 18.23 -18.99 -4.89
N ASP A 2 18.75 -20.20 -4.81
CA ASP A 2 18.03 -21.44 -5.16
C ASP A 2 16.76 -21.62 -4.34
N ARG A 3 15.59 -21.73 -4.98
CA ARG A 3 14.27 -21.98 -4.34
C ARG A 3 14.30 -23.17 -3.37
N ASN A 4 14.96 -24.25 -3.76
CA ASN A 4 15.15 -25.43 -2.91
C ASN A 4 15.95 -25.16 -1.62
N LYS A 5 16.81 -24.14 -1.62
CA LYS A 5 17.62 -23.77 -0.46
C LYS A 5 16.83 -22.95 0.55
N ALA A 6 15.89 -22.12 0.08
CA ALA A 6 14.98 -21.35 0.93
C ALA A 6 13.95 -22.25 1.63
N GLU A 7 13.32 -23.17 0.89
CA GLU A 7 12.36 -24.15 1.45
C GLU A 7 13.00 -25.04 2.51
N LYS A 8 14.22 -25.57 2.27
CA LYS A 8 14.97 -26.36 3.25
C LYS A 8 15.34 -25.56 4.50
N ARG A 9 15.67 -24.28 4.34
CA ARG A 9 16.04 -23.42 5.46
C ARG A 9 14.84 -23.13 6.38
N MET A 10 13.65 -22.87 5.83
CA MET A 10 12.43 -22.70 6.62
C MET A 10 12.05 -23.95 7.40
N ALA A 11 12.35 -25.15 6.86
CA ALA A 11 12.05 -26.42 7.52
C ALA A 11 13.06 -26.80 8.63
N THR A 12 14.31 -26.33 8.57
CA THR A 12 15.40 -26.80 9.44
C THR A 12 15.97 -25.76 10.39
N ALA A 13 15.74 -24.46 10.14
CA ALA A 13 16.29 -23.40 10.98
C ALA A 13 15.55 -23.28 12.34
N PRO A 14 16.25 -22.91 13.44
CA PRO A 14 15.60 -22.62 14.70
C PRO A 14 14.55 -21.51 14.55
N VAL A 15 13.34 -21.74 15.08
CA VAL A 15 12.18 -20.84 14.93
C VAL A 15 12.52 -19.41 15.35
N GLY A 16 13.22 -19.21 16.47
CA GLY A 16 13.58 -17.87 16.96
C GLY A 16 14.47 -17.09 15.98
N ARG A 17 15.45 -17.78 15.34
CA ARG A 17 16.32 -17.15 14.34
C ARG A 17 15.55 -16.80 13.05
N LEU A 18 14.62 -17.66 12.66
CA LEU A 18 13.77 -17.46 11.50
C LEU A 18 12.84 -16.24 11.72
N MET A 19 12.21 -16.17 12.90
CA MET A 19 11.37 -15.04 13.30
C MET A 19 12.12 -13.70 13.27
N LEU A 20 13.33 -13.64 13.82
CA LEU A 20 14.15 -12.41 13.77
C LEU A 20 14.54 -12.06 12.33
N GLN A 21 14.94 -13.02 11.53
CA GLN A 21 15.40 -12.79 10.17
C GLN A 21 14.29 -12.31 9.22
N MET A 22 13.08 -12.84 9.39
CA MET A 22 11.90 -12.43 8.59
C MET A 22 11.20 -11.22 9.20
N GLY A 23 11.12 -11.13 10.52
CA GLY A 23 10.42 -10.06 11.22
C GLY A 23 11.15 -8.71 11.17
N THR A 24 12.49 -8.70 11.29
CA THR A 24 13.24 -7.44 11.29
C THR A 24 13.01 -6.60 10.02
N PRO A 25 13.12 -7.15 8.78
CA PRO A 25 12.79 -6.40 7.57
C PRO A 25 11.34 -5.89 7.54
N MET A 26 10.39 -6.69 8.04
CA MET A 26 8.97 -6.33 8.10
C MET A 26 8.71 -5.16 9.06
N ILE A 27 9.33 -5.20 10.25
CA ILE A 27 9.24 -4.10 11.22
C ILE A 27 9.83 -2.82 10.63
N LEU A 28 10.99 -2.92 9.99
CA LEU A 28 11.66 -1.77 9.37
C LEU A 28 10.80 -1.14 8.27
N SER A 29 10.12 -1.95 7.44
CA SER A 29 9.20 -1.44 6.43
C SER A 29 7.97 -0.75 7.03
N MET A 30 7.41 -1.29 8.12
CA MET A 30 6.29 -0.66 8.81
C MET A 30 6.68 0.68 9.44
N MET A 31 7.88 0.75 10.04
CA MET A 31 8.41 2.01 10.58
C MET A 31 8.59 3.05 9.46
N LEU A 32 9.15 2.65 8.31
CA LEU A 32 9.32 3.54 7.18
C LEU A 32 7.97 4.01 6.62
N GLN A 33 6.96 3.14 6.62
CA GLN A 33 5.59 3.50 6.23
C GLN A 33 5.00 4.56 7.16
N ALA A 34 5.22 4.45 8.47
CA ALA A 34 4.81 5.48 9.42
C ALA A 34 5.53 6.81 9.17
N VAL A 35 6.82 6.76 8.88
CA VAL A 35 7.62 7.95 8.58
C VAL A 35 7.10 8.66 7.32
N TYR A 36 6.86 7.94 6.23
CA TYR A 36 6.39 8.60 5.02
C TYR A 36 4.99 9.22 5.21
N ASN A 37 4.10 8.61 5.99
CA ASN A 37 2.80 9.22 6.30
C ASN A 37 2.94 10.55 7.06
N ILE A 38 3.92 10.64 7.96
CA ILE A 38 4.24 11.88 8.67
C ILE A 38 4.80 12.93 7.70
N VAL A 39 5.68 12.53 6.80
CA VAL A 39 6.29 13.40 5.80
C VAL A 39 5.25 13.94 4.82
N ASP A 40 4.36 13.10 4.32
CA ASP A 40 3.22 13.49 3.47
C ASP A 40 2.33 14.52 4.18
N SER A 41 1.93 14.25 5.42
CA SER A 41 1.15 15.19 6.23
C SER A 41 1.89 16.52 6.46
N TYR A 42 3.21 16.49 6.64
CA TYR A 42 4.04 17.68 6.81
C TYR A 42 4.03 18.54 5.54
N PHE A 43 4.19 17.95 4.35
CA PHE A 43 4.14 18.70 3.10
C PHE A 43 2.76 19.30 2.84
N VAL A 44 1.69 18.55 3.11
CA VAL A 44 0.33 19.06 2.97
C VAL A 44 0.04 20.20 3.95
N ALA A 45 0.49 20.08 5.21
CA ALA A 45 0.30 21.13 6.23
C ALA A 45 1.00 22.44 5.87
N ASN A 46 2.15 22.36 5.19
CA ASN A 46 2.95 23.52 4.77
C ASN A 46 2.54 24.08 3.39
N MET A 47 1.39 23.71 2.86
CA MET A 47 0.85 24.36 1.65
C MET A 47 0.59 25.84 1.90
N ALA A 48 0.97 26.69 0.94
CA ALA A 48 0.85 28.15 1.06
C ALA A 48 -0.59 28.65 1.24
N GLU A 49 -1.56 27.87 0.73
CA GLU A 49 -2.99 28.18 0.81
C GLU A 49 -3.73 26.98 1.38
N ASN A 50 -4.58 27.20 2.38
CA ASN A 50 -5.49 26.21 2.96
C ASN A 50 -4.80 24.95 3.54
N GLY A 51 -3.54 25.02 4.00
CA GLY A 51 -2.81 23.86 4.53
C GLY A 51 -3.54 23.16 5.69
N GLU A 52 -4.10 23.91 6.63
CA GLU A 52 -4.90 23.36 7.74
C GLU A 52 -6.16 22.64 7.24
N ILE A 53 -6.87 23.25 6.27
CA ILE A 53 -8.06 22.65 5.67
C ILE A 53 -7.69 21.39 4.88
N ALA A 54 -6.54 21.41 4.20
CA ALA A 54 -6.02 20.26 3.47
C ALA A 54 -5.71 19.09 4.40
N VAL A 55 -5.03 19.33 5.53
CA VAL A 55 -4.77 18.28 6.55
C VAL A 55 -6.08 17.74 7.12
N ASN A 56 -7.06 18.61 7.39
CA ASN A 56 -8.37 18.16 7.82
C ASN A 56 -9.03 17.28 6.76
N ALA A 57 -8.99 17.66 5.48
CA ALA A 57 -9.52 16.87 4.37
C ALA A 57 -8.87 15.48 4.26
N LEU A 58 -7.54 15.38 4.44
CA LEU A 58 -6.83 14.10 4.50
C LEU A 58 -7.29 13.26 5.70
N THR A 59 -7.42 13.88 6.86
CA THR A 59 -7.88 13.23 8.09
C THR A 59 -9.27 12.62 7.92
N LEU A 60 -10.19 13.32 7.24
CA LEU A 60 -11.53 12.81 6.93
C LEU A 60 -11.49 11.61 5.95
N ALA A 61 -10.53 11.57 5.04
CA ALA A 61 -10.36 10.46 4.09
C ALA A 61 -9.65 9.23 4.73
N PHE A 62 -8.88 9.44 5.79
CA PHE A 62 -8.02 8.43 6.43
C PHE A 62 -8.76 7.14 6.85
N PRO A 63 -9.97 7.16 7.46
CA PRO A 63 -10.67 5.93 7.83
C PRO A 63 -10.92 4.99 6.65
N VAL A 64 -11.30 5.54 5.48
CA VAL A 64 -11.53 4.73 4.28
C VAL A 64 -10.22 4.15 3.76
N GLN A 65 -9.15 4.95 3.76
CA GLN A 65 -7.82 4.45 3.38
C GLN A 65 -7.35 3.32 4.31
N MET A 66 -7.52 3.49 5.63
CA MET A 66 -7.18 2.45 6.61
C MET A 66 -7.99 1.19 6.40
N MET A 67 -9.27 1.30 6.04
CA MET A 67 -10.11 0.15 5.72
C MET A 67 -9.58 -0.57 4.46
N MET A 68 -9.22 0.13 3.40
CA MET A 68 -8.62 -0.47 2.21
C MET A 68 -7.30 -1.20 2.53
N VAL A 69 -6.43 -0.56 3.31
CA VAL A 69 -5.16 -1.15 3.75
C VAL A 69 -5.40 -2.40 4.61
N ALA A 70 -6.34 -2.32 5.56
CA ALA A 70 -6.67 -3.44 6.45
C ALA A 70 -7.20 -4.65 5.68
N VAL A 71 -8.08 -4.43 4.70
CA VAL A 71 -8.60 -5.50 3.82
C VAL A 71 -7.48 -6.09 2.97
N GLY A 72 -6.61 -5.24 2.39
CA GLY A 72 -5.45 -5.65 1.61
C GLY A 72 -4.49 -6.52 2.43
N ILE A 73 -4.08 -6.03 3.60
CA ILE A 73 -3.18 -6.75 4.50
C ILE A 73 -3.84 -8.05 5.00
N GLY A 74 -5.10 -8.00 5.44
CA GLY A 74 -5.81 -9.17 5.96
C GLY A 74 -5.90 -10.30 4.94
N THR A 75 -6.30 -9.99 3.71
CA THR A 75 -6.33 -10.96 2.61
C THR A 75 -4.92 -11.47 2.27
N GLY A 76 -3.94 -10.58 2.22
CA GLY A 76 -2.54 -10.94 1.96
C GLY A 76 -1.97 -11.86 3.04
N VAL A 77 -2.24 -11.61 4.32
CA VAL A 77 -1.80 -12.46 5.44
C VAL A 77 -2.49 -13.83 5.39
N GLY A 78 -3.78 -13.88 5.08
CA GLY A 78 -4.49 -15.13 4.87
C GLY A 78 -3.88 -15.95 3.72
N ALA A 79 -3.58 -15.32 2.59
CA ALA A 79 -2.89 -15.96 1.47
C ALA A 79 -1.50 -16.46 1.86
N ASN A 80 -0.70 -15.64 2.58
CA ASN A 80 0.61 -16.02 3.08
C ASN A 80 0.55 -17.32 3.90
N ALA A 81 -0.38 -17.41 4.86
CA ALA A 81 -0.52 -18.58 5.72
C ALA A 81 -0.86 -19.85 4.90
N LEU A 82 -1.77 -19.75 3.92
CA LEU A 82 -2.14 -20.85 3.05
C LEU A 82 -0.98 -21.27 2.13
N ILE A 83 -0.28 -20.31 1.52
CA ILE A 83 0.86 -20.57 0.64
C ILE A 83 1.99 -21.22 1.41
N ALA A 84 2.38 -20.66 2.56
CA ALA A 84 3.45 -21.19 3.39
C ALA A 84 3.15 -22.62 3.88
N ARG A 85 1.89 -22.90 4.26
CA ARG A 85 1.45 -24.24 4.65
C ARG A 85 1.51 -25.23 3.47
N ALA A 86 1.00 -24.85 2.30
CA ALA A 86 1.03 -25.71 1.11
C ALA A 86 2.47 -26.01 0.66
N LEU A 87 3.35 -25.00 0.67
CA LEU A 87 4.78 -25.21 0.37
C LEU A 87 5.46 -26.13 1.40
N GLY A 88 5.13 -25.97 2.69
CA GLY A 88 5.62 -26.86 3.73
C GLY A 88 5.17 -28.32 3.59
N GLN A 89 4.02 -28.55 2.95
CA GLN A 89 3.52 -29.89 2.58
C GLN A 89 4.05 -30.38 1.22
N GLY A 90 4.82 -29.59 0.50
CA GLY A 90 5.31 -29.91 -0.84
C GLY A 90 4.27 -29.75 -1.95
N ASP A 91 3.09 -29.23 -1.64
CA ASP A 91 1.95 -29.06 -2.56
C ASP A 91 2.03 -27.68 -3.26
N ARG A 92 2.81 -27.65 -4.34
CA ARG A 92 3.01 -26.42 -5.13
C ARG A 92 1.77 -26.00 -5.92
N GLU A 93 0.95 -26.93 -6.32
CA GLU A 93 -0.28 -26.66 -7.05
C GLU A 93 -1.26 -25.89 -6.15
N LYS A 94 -1.43 -26.36 -4.92
CA LYS A 94 -2.26 -25.71 -3.92
C LYS A 94 -1.72 -24.34 -3.51
N ALA A 95 -0.40 -24.18 -3.43
CA ALA A 95 0.21 -22.88 -3.17
C ALA A 95 -0.07 -21.88 -4.31
N GLY A 96 0.04 -22.33 -5.56
CA GLY A 96 -0.29 -21.54 -6.75
C GLY A 96 -1.78 -21.16 -6.81
N ALA A 97 -2.67 -22.11 -6.51
CA ALA A 97 -4.11 -21.86 -6.44
C ALA A 97 -4.46 -20.83 -5.34
N ALA A 98 -3.83 -20.91 -4.16
CA ALA A 98 -4.03 -19.95 -3.09
C ALA A 98 -3.59 -18.52 -3.50
N ALA A 99 -2.46 -18.38 -4.19
CA ALA A 99 -1.99 -17.11 -4.70
C ALA A 99 -2.94 -16.55 -5.78
N GLY A 100 -3.38 -17.38 -6.73
CA GLY A 100 -4.35 -17.00 -7.77
C GLY A 100 -5.69 -16.55 -7.20
N ASN A 101 -6.23 -17.28 -6.22
CA ASN A 101 -7.47 -16.91 -5.54
C ASN A 101 -7.34 -15.59 -4.78
N ALA A 102 -6.19 -15.33 -4.15
CA ALA A 102 -5.93 -14.06 -3.47
C ALA A 102 -5.90 -12.89 -4.46
N LEU A 103 -5.29 -13.05 -5.64
CA LEU A 103 -5.30 -12.03 -6.70
C LEU A 103 -6.71 -11.78 -7.24
N THR A 104 -7.50 -12.83 -7.44
CA THR A 104 -8.90 -12.71 -7.89
C THR A 104 -9.73 -11.97 -6.84
N LEU A 105 -9.57 -12.30 -5.56
CA LEU A 105 -10.26 -11.61 -4.48
C LEU A 105 -9.88 -10.13 -4.42
N MET A 106 -8.59 -9.81 -4.61
CA MET A 106 -8.14 -8.41 -4.69
C MET A 106 -8.73 -7.67 -5.88
N GLY A 107 -8.92 -8.35 -7.02
CA GLY A 107 -9.63 -7.77 -8.17
C GLY A 107 -11.07 -7.40 -7.84
N ILE A 108 -11.78 -8.24 -7.10
CA ILE A 108 -13.16 -7.96 -6.65
C ILE A 108 -13.17 -6.78 -5.66
N ILE A 109 -12.26 -6.79 -4.68
CA ILE A 109 -12.13 -5.70 -3.68
C ILE A 109 -11.80 -4.38 -4.40
N TYR A 110 -10.88 -4.42 -5.36
CA TYR A 110 -10.54 -3.26 -6.17
C TYR A 110 -11.75 -2.71 -6.93
N ALA A 111 -12.58 -3.57 -7.54
CA ALA A 111 -13.80 -3.15 -8.22
C ALA A 111 -14.77 -2.44 -7.26
N VAL A 112 -14.90 -2.92 -6.03
CA VAL A 112 -15.70 -2.25 -4.98
C VAL A 112 -15.11 -0.89 -4.62
N CYS A 113 -13.79 -0.81 -4.40
CA CYS A 113 -13.11 0.45 -4.11
C CYS A 113 -13.24 1.46 -5.26
N LEU A 114 -13.13 1.00 -6.49
CA LEU A 114 -13.30 1.83 -7.69
C LEU A 114 -14.71 2.42 -7.77
N LEU A 115 -15.75 1.61 -7.57
CA LEU A 115 -17.14 2.06 -7.56
C LEU A 115 -17.39 3.05 -6.40
N PHE A 116 -16.86 2.75 -5.23
CA PHE A 116 -16.96 3.66 -4.09
C PHE A 116 -16.23 4.99 -4.38
N GLY A 117 -15.04 4.96 -4.94
CA GLY A 117 -14.30 6.18 -5.33
C GLY A 117 -15.05 7.02 -6.35
N ALA A 118 -15.68 6.37 -7.35
CA ALA A 118 -16.43 7.05 -8.39
C ALA A 118 -17.71 7.73 -7.86
N PHE A 119 -18.49 7.04 -7.03
CA PHE A 119 -19.84 7.46 -6.65
C PHE A 119 -20.00 7.79 -5.17
N GLY A 120 -19.24 7.16 -4.27
CA GLY A 120 -19.42 7.26 -2.82
C GLY A 120 -18.53 8.29 -2.13
N ALA A 121 -17.35 8.60 -2.69
CA ALA A 121 -16.35 9.45 -2.02
C ALA A 121 -16.89 10.85 -1.63
N GLY A 122 -17.63 11.50 -2.53
CA GLY A 122 -18.24 12.81 -2.24
C GLY A 122 -19.31 12.75 -1.17
N ALA A 123 -20.18 11.74 -1.21
CA ALA A 123 -21.24 11.56 -0.21
C ALA A 123 -20.64 11.25 1.18
N TYR A 124 -19.58 10.41 1.22
CA TYR A 124 -18.88 10.09 2.46
C TYR A 124 -18.25 11.34 3.10
N ILE A 125 -17.45 12.10 2.36
CA ILE A 125 -16.81 13.32 2.89
C ILE A 125 -17.88 14.36 3.27
N GLY A 126 -18.95 14.51 2.46
CA GLY A 126 -20.06 15.42 2.76
C GLY A 126 -20.85 15.07 4.02
N SER A 127 -20.82 13.81 4.47
CA SER A 127 -21.37 13.41 5.76
C SER A 127 -20.48 13.78 6.95
N GLN A 128 -19.21 14.10 6.71
CA GLN A 128 -18.21 14.40 7.75
C GLN A 128 -17.94 15.89 7.93
N THR A 129 -18.13 16.70 6.88
CA THR A 129 -17.87 18.14 6.94
C THR A 129 -18.89 18.94 6.14
N SER A 130 -19.20 20.15 6.65
CA SER A 130 -20.00 21.15 5.95
C SER A 130 -19.16 22.26 5.28
N ASP A 131 -17.83 22.23 5.46
CA ASP A 131 -16.91 23.18 4.81
C ASP A 131 -16.77 22.81 3.32
N PRO A 132 -17.14 23.72 2.40
CA PRO A 132 -17.07 23.45 0.97
C PRO A 132 -15.66 23.16 0.47
N THR A 133 -14.63 23.80 1.06
CA THR A 133 -13.23 23.63 0.68
C THR A 133 -12.70 22.28 1.14
N ALA A 134 -12.94 21.89 2.39
CA ALA A 134 -12.60 20.58 2.92
C ALA A 134 -13.32 19.46 2.17
N LEU A 135 -14.61 19.67 1.83
CA LEU A 135 -15.39 18.72 1.03
C LEU A 135 -14.78 18.52 -0.36
N ALA A 136 -14.43 19.61 -1.06
CA ALA A 136 -13.85 19.54 -2.39
C ALA A 136 -12.48 18.80 -2.36
N MET A 137 -11.59 19.21 -1.46
CA MET A 137 -10.26 18.63 -1.32
C MET A 137 -10.32 17.16 -0.88
N GLY A 138 -11.11 16.83 0.15
CA GLY A 138 -11.23 15.49 0.69
C GLY A 138 -11.87 14.52 -0.30
N SER A 139 -12.93 14.95 -1.01
CA SER A 139 -13.56 14.10 -2.02
C SER A 139 -12.65 13.85 -3.22
N GLN A 140 -11.88 14.85 -3.67
CA GLN A 140 -10.91 14.69 -4.75
C GLN A 140 -9.79 13.72 -4.32
N TYR A 141 -9.21 13.91 -3.14
CA TYR A 141 -8.17 13.04 -2.60
C TYR A 141 -8.65 11.59 -2.48
N LEU A 142 -9.78 11.38 -1.80
CA LEU A 142 -10.34 10.05 -1.59
C LEU A 142 -10.72 9.36 -2.89
N ARG A 143 -11.27 10.11 -3.85
CA ARG A 143 -11.59 9.60 -5.19
C ARG A 143 -10.34 9.07 -5.91
N ILE A 144 -9.24 9.84 -5.92
CA ILE A 144 -7.98 9.42 -6.54
C ILE A 144 -7.45 8.15 -5.86
N CYS A 145 -7.37 8.15 -4.52
CA CYS A 145 -6.88 7.02 -3.75
C CYS A 145 -7.71 5.74 -3.98
N CYS A 146 -9.04 5.84 -4.00
CA CYS A 146 -9.92 4.68 -4.21
C CYS A 146 -9.87 4.18 -5.66
N MET A 147 -9.91 5.07 -6.65
CA MET A 147 -9.89 4.68 -8.06
C MET A 147 -8.56 4.06 -8.47
N ALA A 148 -7.47 4.50 -7.87
CA ALA A 148 -6.12 3.98 -8.13
C ALA A 148 -5.63 2.99 -7.05
N SER A 149 -6.53 2.46 -6.22
CA SER A 149 -6.19 1.53 -5.11
C SER A 149 -5.64 0.17 -5.57
N PHE A 150 -5.66 -0.13 -6.88
CA PHE A 150 -5.06 -1.35 -7.41
C PHE A 150 -3.58 -1.47 -7.01
N GLY A 151 -2.84 -0.37 -6.94
CA GLY A 151 -1.45 -0.35 -6.54
C GLY A 151 -1.23 -1.00 -5.17
N ILE A 152 -1.91 -0.49 -4.14
CA ILE A 152 -1.77 -1.00 -2.76
C ILE A 152 -2.37 -2.38 -2.58
N LEU A 153 -3.53 -2.66 -3.18
CA LEU A 153 -4.24 -3.93 -3.02
C LEU A 153 -3.45 -5.09 -3.62
N PHE A 154 -3.01 -4.96 -4.87
CA PHE A 154 -2.21 -6.01 -5.51
C PHE A 154 -0.81 -6.11 -4.91
N PHE A 155 -0.18 -4.98 -4.57
CA PHE A 155 1.10 -4.99 -3.86
C PHE A 155 1.02 -5.83 -2.58
N SER A 156 -0.06 -5.71 -1.79
CA SER A 156 -0.25 -6.49 -0.56
C SER A 156 -0.18 -8.00 -0.79
N VAL A 157 -0.75 -8.51 -1.88
CA VAL A 157 -0.68 -9.95 -2.22
C VAL A 157 0.73 -10.35 -2.63
N PHE A 158 1.38 -9.59 -3.53
CA PHE A 158 2.75 -9.87 -3.96
C PHE A 158 3.73 -9.81 -2.78
N GLU A 159 3.60 -8.80 -1.93
CA GLU A 159 4.40 -8.65 -0.71
C GLU A 159 4.28 -9.90 0.17
N LYS A 160 3.07 -10.33 0.47
CA LYS A 160 2.82 -11.48 1.34
C LYS A 160 3.22 -12.81 0.69
N THR A 161 3.12 -12.94 -0.61
CA THR A 161 3.62 -14.11 -1.35
C THR A 161 5.15 -14.17 -1.32
N LEU A 162 5.85 -13.04 -1.49
CA LEU A 162 7.30 -12.97 -1.32
C LEU A 162 7.72 -13.34 0.11
N GLN A 163 6.97 -12.89 1.12
CA GLN A 163 7.21 -13.26 2.51
C GLN A 163 7.00 -14.76 2.75
N ALA A 164 5.94 -15.36 2.18
CA ALA A 164 5.65 -16.80 2.27
C ALA A 164 6.74 -17.68 1.65
N THR A 165 7.53 -17.13 0.72
CA THR A 165 8.60 -17.85 -0.01
C THR A 165 10.01 -17.53 0.49
N ASP A 166 10.19 -17.06 1.73
CA ASP A 166 11.48 -16.64 2.35
C ASP A 166 12.17 -15.50 1.57
N ARG A 167 11.40 -14.68 0.87
CA ARG A 167 11.88 -13.52 0.10
C ARG A 167 11.48 -12.19 0.74
N SER A 168 11.39 -12.15 2.07
CA SER A 168 10.96 -10.96 2.82
C SER A 168 11.84 -9.73 2.55
N LEU A 169 13.13 -9.91 2.27
CA LEU A 169 14.02 -8.81 1.89
C LEU A 169 13.58 -8.12 0.60
N TYR A 170 13.12 -8.89 -0.40
CA TYR A 170 12.66 -8.32 -1.67
C TYR A 170 11.33 -7.55 -1.50
N SER A 171 10.43 -8.05 -0.64
CA SER A 171 9.22 -7.31 -0.30
C SER A 171 9.54 -6.00 0.41
N THR A 172 10.52 -5.99 1.33
CA THR A 172 10.99 -4.79 1.99
C THR A 172 11.60 -3.79 1.01
N ILE A 173 12.46 -4.24 0.08
CA ILE A 173 13.05 -3.36 -0.95
C ILE A 173 11.94 -2.72 -1.81
N ALA A 174 10.94 -3.50 -2.23
CA ALA A 174 9.81 -2.97 -3.01
C ALA A 174 9.04 -1.90 -2.22
N GLN A 175 8.75 -2.13 -0.94
CA GLN A 175 8.05 -1.19 -0.07
C GLN A 175 8.86 0.08 0.19
N VAL A 176 10.16 -0.06 0.47
CA VAL A 176 11.09 1.09 0.66
C VAL A 176 11.16 1.94 -0.61
N THR A 177 11.25 1.30 -1.78
CA THR A 177 11.27 2.03 -3.06
C THR A 177 9.99 2.84 -3.26
N GLY A 178 8.83 2.27 -2.95
CA GLY A 178 7.56 3.00 -3.04
C GLY A 178 7.49 4.17 -2.06
N ALA A 179 7.92 3.98 -0.81
CA ALA A 179 7.96 5.04 0.18
C ALA A 179 8.91 6.19 -0.22
N LEU A 180 10.10 5.87 -0.74
CA LEU A 180 11.03 6.89 -1.25
C LEU A 180 10.46 7.60 -2.48
N THR A 181 9.81 6.88 -3.38
CA THR A 181 9.13 7.46 -4.55
C THR A 181 8.07 8.47 -4.11
N ASN A 182 7.24 8.12 -3.12
CA ASN A 182 6.23 9.01 -2.56
C ASN A 182 6.89 10.27 -1.95
N ILE A 183 7.86 10.12 -1.03
CA ILE A 183 8.56 11.25 -0.38
C ILE A 183 9.18 12.21 -1.40
N VAL A 184 9.71 11.71 -2.51
CA VAL A 184 10.30 12.54 -3.56
C VAL A 184 9.22 13.23 -4.40
N LEU A 185 8.13 12.52 -4.72
CA LEU A 185 7.05 13.06 -5.55
C LEU A 185 6.14 14.03 -4.81
N ASP A 186 5.98 13.90 -3.50
CA ASP A 186 5.14 14.80 -2.68
C ASP A 186 5.46 16.28 -2.92
N PRO A 187 6.68 16.77 -2.65
CA PRO A 187 6.98 18.19 -2.85
C PRO A 187 6.91 18.60 -4.33
N ILE A 188 7.21 17.70 -5.25
CA ILE A 188 7.14 17.98 -6.70
C ILE A 188 5.69 18.20 -7.12
N MET A 189 4.77 17.35 -6.70
CA MET A 189 3.37 17.38 -7.15
C MET A 189 2.51 18.32 -6.30
N ILE A 190 2.80 18.44 -5.00
CA ILE A 190 2.05 19.36 -4.11
C ILE A 190 2.36 20.81 -4.45
N TYR A 191 3.64 21.16 -4.56
CA TYR A 191 4.09 22.55 -4.75
C TYR A 191 4.32 22.93 -6.23
N GLY A 192 4.34 21.94 -7.13
CA GLY A 192 4.61 22.19 -8.56
C GLY A 192 6.08 22.47 -8.85
N LEU A 193 7.00 21.78 -8.17
CA LEU A 193 8.42 21.92 -8.42
C LEU A 193 8.82 21.29 -9.78
N LEU A 194 10.00 21.65 -10.27
CA LEU A 194 10.56 21.12 -11.55
C LEU A 194 9.68 21.35 -12.79
N GLY A 195 8.81 22.36 -12.77
CA GLY A 195 7.92 22.66 -13.89
C GLY A 195 6.65 21.81 -13.95
N CYS A 196 6.38 21.01 -12.93
CA CYS A 196 5.11 20.29 -12.77
C CYS A 196 3.97 21.23 -12.39
N LEU A 197 2.73 20.81 -12.68
CA LEU A 197 1.54 21.54 -12.22
C LEU A 197 1.43 21.46 -10.70
N LYS A 198 1.15 22.59 -10.06
CA LYS A 198 0.82 22.64 -8.63
C LYS A 198 -0.54 21.99 -8.39
N LEU A 199 -0.56 20.76 -7.93
CA LEU A 199 -1.77 19.98 -7.75
C LEU A 199 -2.33 20.01 -6.31
N GLY A 200 -1.55 20.54 -5.35
CA GLY A 200 -1.97 20.60 -3.95
C GLY A 200 -2.32 19.23 -3.39
N VAL A 201 -3.48 19.09 -2.77
CA VAL A 201 -3.98 17.84 -2.17
C VAL A 201 -4.10 16.70 -3.18
N ALA A 202 -4.48 17.00 -4.43
CA ALA A 202 -4.48 15.98 -5.49
C ALA A 202 -3.06 15.50 -5.82
N GLY A 203 -2.05 16.38 -5.66
CA GLY A 203 -0.64 16.02 -5.80
C GLY A 203 -0.19 14.99 -4.78
N ALA A 204 -0.55 15.15 -3.50
CA ALA A 204 -0.31 14.17 -2.45
C ALA A 204 -0.97 12.82 -2.76
N ALA A 205 -2.25 12.82 -3.24
CA ALA A 205 -2.92 11.59 -3.64
C ALA A 205 -2.18 10.87 -4.79
N TRP A 206 -1.77 11.59 -5.82
CA TRP A 206 -1.04 11.02 -6.94
C TRP A 206 0.36 10.54 -6.57
N ALA A 207 1.08 11.26 -5.71
CA ALA A 207 2.39 10.83 -5.23
C ALA A 207 2.29 9.51 -4.45
N THR A 208 1.27 9.39 -3.58
CA THR A 208 0.96 8.15 -2.86
C THR A 208 0.66 6.99 -3.82
N VAL A 209 -0.21 7.22 -4.82
CA VAL A 209 -0.57 6.20 -5.82
C VAL A 209 0.66 5.77 -6.64
N LEU A 210 1.46 6.71 -7.11
CA LEU A 210 2.67 6.40 -7.89
C LEU A 210 3.70 5.63 -7.05
N GLY A 211 3.86 5.96 -5.78
CA GLY A 211 4.67 5.19 -4.84
C GLY A 211 4.18 3.74 -4.70
N GLN A 212 2.87 3.54 -4.57
CA GLN A 212 2.26 2.20 -4.50
C GLN A 212 2.42 1.41 -5.80
N ILE A 213 2.30 2.06 -6.96
CA ILE A 213 2.54 1.44 -8.27
C ILE A 213 4.01 1.05 -8.43
N ALA A 214 4.95 1.88 -7.98
CA ALA A 214 6.38 1.55 -7.99
C ALA A 214 6.66 0.32 -7.11
N SER A 215 6.07 0.26 -5.91
CA SER A 215 6.16 -0.92 -5.04
C SER A 215 5.60 -2.16 -5.71
N LEU A 216 4.42 -2.07 -6.32
CA LEU A 216 3.78 -3.18 -7.03
C LEU A 216 4.64 -3.67 -8.19
N ALA A 217 5.13 -2.75 -9.04
CA ALA A 217 5.94 -3.09 -10.20
C ALA A 217 7.22 -3.83 -9.78
N LEU A 218 7.90 -3.33 -8.74
CA LEU A 218 9.13 -3.96 -8.24
C LEU A 218 8.84 -5.31 -7.57
N ALA A 219 7.77 -5.43 -6.80
CA ALA A 219 7.36 -6.71 -6.21
C ALA A 219 7.01 -7.74 -7.27
N ALA A 220 6.35 -7.33 -8.36
CA ALA A 220 6.04 -8.21 -9.50
C ALA A 220 7.31 -8.68 -10.24
N VAL A 221 8.33 -7.83 -10.38
CA VAL A 221 9.63 -8.21 -10.97
C VAL A 221 10.36 -9.22 -10.10
N PHE A 222 10.22 -9.13 -8.77
CA PHE A 222 10.87 -10.05 -7.84
C PHE A 222 10.13 -11.39 -7.67
N HIS A 223 8.89 -11.48 -8.13
CA HIS A 223 8.05 -12.68 -8.01
C HIS A 223 8.36 -13.71 -9.08
#